data_2787e1c26d77ab748f747f74c45350b1
#
_entry.id   2787e1c26d77ab748f747f74c45350b1
#
_cell.length_a   1.000
_cell.length_b   1.000
_cell.length_c   1.000
_cell.angle_alpha   90.00
_cell.angle_beta   90.00
_cell.angle_gamma   90.00
#
_symmetry.space_group_name_H-M   'P 1'
#
loop_
_entity.id
_entity.type
_entity.pdbx_description
1 polymer ?
#
loop_
_entity_poly.entity_id
_entity_poly.type
_entity_poly.pdbx_seq_one_letter_code
_entity_poly.pdbx_strand_id
1 'polypeptide(L)'
;LVGSEMCIRDRAKIAGKLKEKGKRPLLVACDVYRPAAIKQLQINGEKQGVPVFEMGDNNKPVDIAKAALAHAQKNNNNVVILDTAGRLHVDEDMMNELKDIKEAVNVHQTILVVDAMTGQDAVNVASTFNEQIGIDGVVLTKLDGDTRGGAALSIKAVTGKPILYIGMGEK
;
A
#
# COMPACT_ATOMS: atom_id res chain seq x y z
N LEU A 1 2.17 -1.86 -1.44
CA LEU A 1 1.62 -1.08 -0.33
C LEU A 1 0.77 -1.96 0.58
N VAL A 2 1.05 -1.93 1.85
CA VAL A 2 0.36 -2.69 2.89
C VAL A 2 -0.24 -1.70 3.89
N GLY A 3 -1.44 -1.92 4.34
CA GLY A 3 -1.98 -1.06 5.38
C GLY A 3 -3.42 -1.36 5.75
N SER A 4 -3.74 -1.06 7.00
CA SER A 4 -5.11 -1.07 7.49
C SER A 4 -5.84 0.17 7.01
N GLU A 5 -7.05 0.03 6.59
CA GLU A 5 -8.00 1.11 6.27
C GLU A 5 -7.44 2.33 5.53
N MET A 6 -6.72 2.09 4.45
CA MET A 6 -6.29 3.20 3.65
C MET A 6 -7.36 3.66 2.67
N CYS A 7 -7.46 4.95 2.52
CA CYS A 7 -8.21 5.50 1.41
C CYS A 7 -7.58 5.04 0.09
N ILE A 8 -8.32 4.27 -0.69
CA ILE A 8 -7.90 3.79 -2.02
C ILE A 8 -7.46 4.95 -2.91
N ARG A 9 -7.98 6.15 -2.66
CA ARG A 9 -7.59 7.39 -3.34
C ARG A 9 -6.09 7.71 -3.16
N ASP A 10 -5.53 7.43 -1.98
CA ASP A 10 -4.13 7.75 -1.70
C ASP A 10 -3.17 6.87 -2.51
N ARG A 11 -3.53 5.61 -2.74
CA ARG A 11 -2.75 4.70 -3.59
C ARG A 11 -2.70 5.19 -5.04
N ALA A 12 -3.85 5.60 -5.56
CA ALA A 12 -3.92 6.17 -6.91
C ALA A 12 -3.16 7.51 -6.99
N LYS A 13 -3.20 8.33 -5.95
CA LYS A 13 -2.43 9.58 -5.89
C LYS A 13 -0.91 9.33 -5.92
N ILE A 14 -0.43 8.32 -5.20
CA ILE A 14 0.99 7.93 -5.24
C ILE A 14 1.38 7.53 -6.66
N ALA A 15 0.59 6.70 -7.31
CA ALA A 15 0.81 6.30 -8.69
C ALA A 15 0.79 7.51 -9.65
N GLY A 16 -0.15 8.43 -9.46
CA GLY A 16 -0.23 9.67 -10.24
C GLY A 16 1.01 10.53 -10.10
N LYS A 17 1.55 10.65 -8.90
CA LYS A 17 2.81 11.38 -8.65
C LYS A 17 4.01 10.73 -9.30
N LEU A 18 4.08 9.41 -9.28
CA LEU A 18 5.14 8.68 -9.99
C LEU A 18 5.05 8.91 -11.50
N LYS A 19 3.84 8.95 -12.05
CA LYS A 19 3.61 9.26 -13.46
C LYS A 19 4.08 10.67 -13.81
N GLU A 20 3.81 11.66 -12.97
CA GLU A 20 4.28 13.04 -13.15
C GLU A 20 5.82 13.13 -13.18
N LYS A 21 6.50 12.22 -12.48
CA LYS A 21 7.97 12.12 -12.49
C LYS A 21 8.53 11.34 -13.68
N GLY A 22 7.71 11.02 -14.66
CA GLY A 22 8.13 10.28 -15.86
C GLY A 22 8.18 8.77 -15.68
N LYS A 23 7.65 8.24 -14.58
CA LYS A 23 7.54 6.79 -14.36
C LYS A 23 6.28 6.24 -15.04
N ARG A 24 6.28 4.93 -15.28
CA ARG A 24 5.13 4.22 -15.86
C ARG A 24 4.59 3.22 -14.84
N PRO A 25 3.79 3.69 -13.87
CA PRO A 25 3.27 2.84 -12.81
C PRO A 25 2.13 1.95 -13.29
N LEU A 26 2.04 0.77 -12.69
CA LEU A 26 0.90 -0.13 -12.81
C LEU A 26 0.37 -0.37 -11.40
N LEU A 27 -0.92 -0.11 -11.19
CA LEU A 27 -1.62 -0.46 -9.97
C LEU A 27 -2.14 -1.89 -10.09
N VAL A 28 -1.97 -2.68 -9.05
CA VAL A 28 -2.39 -4.08 -9.01
C VAL A 28 -3.34 -4.30 -7.84
N ALA A 29 -4.55 -4.77 -8.15
CA ALA A 29 -5.57 -5.07 -7.15
C ALA A 29 -5.34 -6.46 -6.56
N CYS A 30 -4.65 -6.54 -5.43
CA CYS A 30 -4.39 -7.77 -4.69
C CYS A 30 -5.33 -7.98 -3.50
N ASP A 31 -6.20 -7.02 -3.17
CA ASP A 31 -7.19 -7.15 -2.11
C ASP A 31 -8.44 -7.87 -2.65
N VAL A 32 -8.39 -9.19 -2.64
CA VAL A 32 -9.48 -10.04 -3.14
C VAL A 32 -10.61 -10.23 -2.12
N TYR A 33 -10.40 -9.79 -0.90
CA TYR A 33 -11.38 -9.96 0.18
C TYR A 33 -12.49 -8.90 0.16
N ARG A 34 -12.26 -7.81 -0.58
CA ARG A 34 -13.23 -6.71 -0.73
C ARG A 34 -13.43 -6.40 -2.22
N PRO A 35 -14.41 -7.02 -2.89
CA PRO A 35 -14.63 -6.80 -4.34
C PRO A 35 -14.86 -5.33 -4.69
N ALA A 36 -15.51 -4.56 -3.82
CA ALA A 36 -15.70 -3.12 -3.99
C ALA A 36 -14.36 -2.36 -4.05
N ALA A 37 -13.34 -2.83 -3.37
CA ALA A 37 -12.01 -2.21 -3.38
C ALA A 37 -11.35 -2.31 -4.76
N ILE A 38 -11.54 -3.42 -5.46
CA ILE A 38 -11.03 -3.62 -6.83
C ILE A 38 -11.61 -2.56 -7.75
N LYS A 39 -12.93 -2.41 -7.73
CA LYS A 39 -13.63 -1.44 -8.57
C LYS A 39 -13.25 0.01 -8.23
N GLN A 40 -13.12 0.33 -6.95
CA GLN A 40 -12.69 1.66 -6.51
C GLN A 40 -11.26 1.96 -6.95
N LEU A 41 -10.36 0.99 -6.88
CA LEU A 41 -8.98 1.15 -7.36
C LEU A 41 -8.95 1.43 -8.86
N GLN A 42 -9.76 0.72 -9.64
CA GLN A 42 -9.90 0.96 -11.08
C GLN A 42 -10.36 2.38 -11.38
N ILE A 43 -11.41 2.85 -10.70
CA ILE A 43 -11.95 4.20 -10.89
C ILE A 43 -10.92 5.27 -10.54
N ASN A 44 -10.25 5.11 -9.41
CA ASN A 44 -9.26 6.09 -8.96
C ASN A 44 -7.99 6.06 -9.81
N GLY A 45 -7.57 4.88 -10.27
CA GLY A 45 -6.46 4.75 -11.21
C GLY A 45 -6.77 5.44 -12.53
N GLU A 46 -7.97 5.25 -13.06
CA GLU A 46 -8.43 5.91 -14.29
C GLU A 46 -8.41 7.44 -14.16
N LYS A 47 -8.85 7.98 -13.02
CA LYS A 47 -8.79 9.42 -12.73
C LYS A 47 -7.37 9.98 -12.77
N GLN A 48 -6.39 9.19 -12.36
CA GLN A 48 -4.98 9.57 -12.38
C GLN A 48 -4.28 9.22 -13.71
N GLY A 49 -5.00 8.60 -14.64
CA GLY A 49 -4.43 8.12 -15.89
C GLY A 49 -3.43 6.98 -15.71
N VAL A 50 -3.61 6.16 -14.69
CA VAL A 50 -2.75 5.02 -14.34
C VAL A 50 -3.49 3.72 -14.62
N PRO A 51 -2.90 2.77 -15.37
CA PRO A 51 -3.53 1.48 -15.59
C PRO A 51 -3.63 0.66 -14.31
N VAL A 52 -4.71 -0.09 -14.19
CA VAL A 52 -4.96 -1.00 -13.07
C VAL A 52 -5.09 -2.42 -13.59
N PHE A 53 -4.28 -3.32 -13.04
CA PHE A 53 -4.35 -4.75 -13.31
C PHE A 53 -5.17 -5.43 -12.22
N GLU A 54 -6.12 -6.26 -12.63
CA GLU A 54 -6.94 -7.04 -11.71
C GLU A 54 -7.27 -8.41 -12.32
N MET A 55 -7.55 -9.38 -11.46
CA MET A 55 -7.95 -10.73 -11.84
C MET A 55 -9.24 -11.18 -11.13
N GLY A 56 -10.04 -10.23 -10.66
CA GLY A 56 -11.22 -10.53 -9.86
C GLY A 56 -10.88 -10.96 -8.44
N ASP A 57 -11.85 -11.57 -7.79
CA ASP A 57 -11.74 -11.98 -6.38
C ASP A 57 -11.56 -13.50 -6.19
N ASN A 58 -11.44 -14.26 -7.29
CA ASN A 58 -11.32 -15.72 -7.27
C ASN A 58 -9.88 -16.22 -7.37
N ASN A 59 -8.90 -15.34 -7.40
CA ASN A 59 -7.49 -15.68 -7.50
C ASN A 59 -6.76 -15.34 -6.18
N LYS A 60 -5.68 -16.07 -5.91
CA LYS A 60 -4.84 -15.77 -4.75
C LYS A 60 -4.03 -14.50 -5.00
N PRO A 61 -3.83 -13.64 -4.00
CA PRO A 61 -3.01 -12.42 -4.16
C PRO A 61 -1.60 -12.69 -4.70
N VAL A 62 -0.97 -13.77 -4.33
CA VAL A 62 0.35 -14.18 -4.85
C VAL A 62 0.31 -14.40 -6.36
N ASP A 63 -0.71 -15.09 -6.85
CA ASP A 63 -0.89 -15.37 -8.28
C ASP A 63 -1.17 -14.09 -9.07
N ILE A 64 -1.98 -13.20 -8.50
CA ILE A 64 -2.24 -11.88 -9.09
C ILE A 64 -0.95 -11.06 -9.21
N ALA A 65 -0.14 -11.06 -8.16
CA ALA A 65 1.14 -10.35 -8.17
C ALA A 65 2.10 -10.87 -9.23
N LYS A 66 2.22 -12.18 -9.38
CA LYS A 66 3.05 -12.81 -10.42
C LYS A 66 2.55 -12.47 -11.82
N ALA A 67 1.25 -12.58 -12.07
CA ALA A 67 0.65 -12.24 -13.35
C ALA A 67 0.82 -10.76 -13.68
N ALA A 68 0.72 -9.89 -12.68
CA ALA A 68 0.92 -8.45 -12.83
C ALA A 68 2.35 -8.10 -13.25
N LEU A 69 3.34 -8.78 -12.70
CA LEU A 69 4.74 -8.56 -13.12
C LEU A 69 4.95 -8.92 -14.60
N ALA A 70 4.40 -10.04 -15.05
CA ALA A 70 4.45 -10.42 -16.45
C ALA A 70 3.73 -9.39 -17.35
N HIS A 71 2.57 -8.91 -16.91
CA HIS A 71 1.82 -7.86 -17.59
C HIS A 71 2.63 -6.55 -17.66
N ALA A 72 3.26 -6.16 -16.59
CA ALA A 72 4.08 -4.95 -16.53
C ALA A 72 5.27 -5.02 -17.49
N GLN A 73 5.95 -6.15 -17.57
CA GLN A 73 7.06 -6.37 -18.50
C GLN A 73 6.59 -6.26 -19.96
N LYS A 74 5.44 -6.86 -20.27
CA LYS A 74 4.85 -6.84 -21.60
C LYS A 74 4.43 -5.43 -22.03
N ASN A 75 3.98 -4.60 -21.11
CA ASN A 75 3.47 -3.25 -21.37
C ASN A 75 4.48 -2.14 -21.03
N ASN A 76 5.73 -2.49 -20.75
CA ASN A 76 6.80 -1.54 -20.42
C ASN A 76 6.51 -0.67 -19.20
N ASN A 77 5.76 -1.19 -18.23
CA ASN A 77 5.61 -0.53 -16.93
C ASN A 77 6.89 -0.73 -16.11
N ASN A 78 7.42 0.34 -15.58
CA ASN A 78 8.69 0.30 -14.82
C ASN A 78 8.49 0.38 -13.29
N VAL A 79 7.27 0.63 -12.84
CA VAL A 79 6.90 0.62 -11.42
C VAL A 79 5.62 -0.19 -11.26
N VAL A 80 5.61 -1.14 -10.34
CA VAL A 80 4.43 -1.93 -10.01
C VAL A 80 4.08 -1.69 -8.56
N ILE A 81 2.84 -1.26 -8.31
CA ILE A 81 2.32 -0.99 -6.98
C ILE A 81 1.28 -2.06 -6.64
N LEU A 82 1.63 -2.95 -5.73
CA LEU A 82 0.72 -4.00 -5.26
C LEU A 82 -0.15 -3.43 -4.13
N ASP A 83 -1.45 -3.39 -4.38
CA ASP A 83 -2.43 -2.99 -3.39
C ASP A 83 -2.94 -4.23 -2.65
N THR A 84 -2.38 -4.50 -1.50
CA THR A 84 -2.72 -5.67 -0.69
C THR A 84 -3.82 -5.36 0.32
N ALA A 85 -4.43 -6.43 0.86
CA ALA A 85 -5.46 -6.31 1.88
C ALA A 85 -4.93 -5.56 3.11
N GLY A 86 -5.74 -4.67 3.63
CA GLY A 86 -5.50 -4.01 4.91
C GLY A 86 -6.62 -4.36 5.88
N ARG A 87 -6.27 -4.64 7.14
CA ARG A 87 -7.22 -4.93 8.21
C ARG A 87 -6.89 -4.08 9.43
N LEU A 88 -7.90 -3.78 10.24
CA LEU A 88 -7.74 -3.08 11.51
C LEU A 88 -6.81 -3.82 12.47
N HIS A 89 -6.87 -5.15 12.43
CA HIS A 89 -6.04 -6.02 13.26
C HIS A 89 -5.06 -6.80 12.39
N VAL A 90 -3.82 -6.82 12.82
CA VAL A 90 -2.77 -7.59 12.19
C VAL A 90 -2.94 -9.05 12.64
N ASP A 91 -3.31 -9.93 11.73
CA ASP A 91 -3.42 -11.35 12.00
C ASP A 91 -2.29 -12.15 11.30
N GLU A 92 -2.11 -13.37 11.75
CA GLU A 92 -1.05 -14.25 11.24
C GLU A 92 -1.25 -14.62 9.77
N ASP A 93 -2.50 -14.86 9.37
CA ASP A 93 -2.83 -15.21 7.98
C ASP A 93 -2.47 -14.08 7.02
N MET A 94 -2.79 -12.84 7.39
CA MET A 94 -2.42 -11.67 6.61
C MET A 94 -0.91 -11.51 6.50
N MET A 95 -0.19 -11.72 7.60
CA MET A 95 1.28 -11.65 7.61
C MET A 95 1.91 -12.72 6.73
N ASN A 96 1.41 -13.94 6.77
CA ASN A 96 1.89 -15.03 5.94
C ASN A 96 1.64 -14.75 4.45
N GLU A 97 0.47 -14.24 4.11
CA GLU A 97 0.13 -13.83 2.74
C GLU A 97 1.10 -12.77 2.20
N LEU A 98 1.41 -11.76 3.01
CA LEU A 98 2.35 -10.70 2.64
C LEU A 98 3.78 -11.22 2.48
N LYS A 99 4.20 -12.14 3.34
CA LYS A 99 5.51 -12.82 3.21
C LYS A 99 5.58 -13.61 1.92
N ASP A 100 4.54 -14.36 1.58
CA ASP A 100 4.46 -15.14 0.35
C ASP A 100 4.54 -14.24 -0.90
N ILE A 101 3.83 -13.13 -0.91
CA ILE A 101 3.91 -12.15 -2.00
C ILE A 101 5.33 -11.59 -2.12
N LYS A 102 5.93 -11.23 -1.00
CA LYS A 102 7.27 -10.65 -0.97
C LYS A 102 8.32 -11.61 -1.53
N GLU A 103 8.22 -12.89 -1.21
CA GLU A 103 9.11 -13.93 -1.74
C GLU A 103 8.86 -14.21 -3.22
N ALA A 104 7.59 -14.27 -3.62
CA ALA A 104 7.21 -14.67 -4.96
C ALA A 104 7.58 -13.63 -6.03
N VAL A 105 7.53 -12.34 -5.71
CA VAL A 105 7.71 -11.26 -6.68
C VAL A 105 8.93 -10.39 -6.40
N ASN A 106 9.76 -10.74 -5.45
CA ASN A 106 10.99 -10.02 -5.11
C ASN A 106 10.75 -8.51 -4.93
N VAL A 107 9.94 -8.16 -3.95
CA VAL A 107 9.53 -6.79 -3.67
C VAL A 107 10.74 -5.92 -3.31
N HIS A 108 10.92 -4.79 -4.00
CA HIS A 108 12.03 -3.86 -3.75
C HIS A 108 11.78 -2.95 -2.55
N GLN A 109 10.52 -2.52 -2.36
CA GLN A 109 10.14 -1.67 -1.25
C GLN A 109 8.81 -2.12 -0.67
N THR A 110 8.77 -2.24 0.65
CA THR A 110 7.55 -2.50 1.41
C THR A 110 7.18 -1.24 2.17
N ILE A 111 6.06 -0.64 1.83
CA ILE A 111 5.59 0.60 2.43
C ILE A 111 4.31 0.31 3.21
N LEU A 112 4.33 0.65 4.48
CA LEU A 112 3.17 0.54 5.35
C LEU A 112 2.38 1.85 5.31
N VAL A 113 1.07 1.73 5.21
CA VAL A 113 0.18 2.88 5.29
C VAL A 113 -0.68 2.80 6.52
N VAL A 114 -0.65 3.82 7.34
CA VAL A 114 -1.38 3.90 8.60
C VAL A 114 -2.09 5.25 8.74
N ASP A 115 -3.16 5.23 9.51
CA ASP A 115 -3.95 6.39 9.84
C ASP A 115 -3.35 7.08 11.09
N ALA A 116 -2.90 8.33 10.94
CA ALA A 116 -2.33 9.09 12.04
C ALA A 116 -3.32 9.34 13.19
N MET A 117 -4.61 9.34 12.90
CA MET A 117 -5.64 9.55 13.93
C MET A 117 -5.80 8.37 14.89
N THR A 118 -5.33 7.18 14.52
CA THR A 118 -5.39 6.02 15.43
C THR A 118 -4.32 6.07 16.55
N GLY A 119 -3.43 7.05 16.52
CA GLY A 119 -2.46 7.31 17.58
C GLY A 119 -1.57 6.11 17.88
N GLN A 120 -1.65 5.59 19.11
CA GLN A 120 -0.79 4.48 19.55
C GLN A 120 -1.02 3.19 18.74
N ASP A 121 -2.23 2.96 18.24
CA ASP A 121 -2.52 1.80 17.39
C ASP A 121 -1.70 1.84 16.09
N ALA A 122 -1.55 3.02 15.49
CA ALA A 122 -0.69 3.18 14.32
C ALA A 122 0.77 2.82 14.62
N VAL A 123 1.26 3.21 15.77
CA VAL A 123 2.62 2.88 16.21
C VAL A 123 2.79 1.38 16.42
N ASN A 124 1.83 0.74 17.07
CA ASN A 124 1.85 -0.70 17.32
C ASN A 124 1.82 -1.51 16.02
N VAL A 125 0.97 -1.11 15.07
CA VAL A 125 0.89 -1.74 13.74
C VAL A 125 2.21 -1.59 13.00
N ALA A 126 2.79 -0.40 12.99
CA ALA A 126 4.08 -0.15 12.33
C ALA A 126 5.21 -0.99 12.93
N SER A 127 5.28 -1.09 14.25
CA SER A 127 6.26 -1.92 14.96
C SER A 127 6.11 -3.40 14.58
N THR A 128 4.90 -3.93 14.59
CA THR A 128 4.62 -5.32 14.26
C THR A 128 5.00 -5.65 12.81
N PHE A 129 4.61 -4.80 11.87
CA PHE A 129 4.98 -5.00 10.45
C PHE A 129 6.50 -4.92 10.24
N ASN A 130 7.17 -4.02 10.92
CA ASN A 130 8.62 -3.89 10.82
C ASN A 130 9.34 -5.12 11.34
N GLU A 131 8.86 -5.70 12.44
CA GLU A 131 9.46 -6.91 13.03
C GLU A 131 9.22 -8.16 12.19
N GLN A 132 8.00 -8.34 11.65
CA GLN A 132 7.61 -9.58 10.99
C GLN A 132 7.92 -9.60 9.49
N ILE A 133 7.79 -8.49 8.81
CA ILE A 133 7.94 -8.40 7.35
C ILE A 133 9.15 -7.56 6.97
N GLY A 134 9.46 -6.54 7.76
CA GLY A 134 10.42 -5.51 7.40
C GLY A 134 9.79 -4.49 6.46
N ILE A 135 9.71 -3.25 6.90
CA ILE A 135 9.19 -2.14 6.10
C ILE A 135 10.31 -1.18 5.74
N ASP A 136 10.21 -0.56 4.58
CA ASP A 136 11.20 0.40 4.09
C ASP A 136 10.77 1.84 4.35
N GLY A 137 9.51 2.05 4.63
CA GLY A 137 8.97 3.36 4.95
C GLY A 137 7.52 3.30 5.37
N VAL A 138 7.01 4.42 5.85
CA VAL A 138 5.64 4.56 6.33
C VAL A 138 4.98 5.75 5.67
N VAL A 139 3.76 5.56 5.19
CA VAL A 139 2.88 6.63 4.72
C VAL A 139 1.84 6.89 5.80
N LEU A 140 1.76 8.11 6.27
CA LEU A 140 0.73 8.53 7.21
C LEU A 140 -0.39 9.28 6.50
N THR A 141 -1.62 8.88 6.79
CA THR A 141 -2.83 9.54 6.32
C THR A 141 -3.50 10.31 7.44
N LYS A 142 -4.40 11.23 7.09
CA LYS A 142 -5.20 12.02 8.03
C LYS A 142 -4.36 12.80 9.06
N LEU A 143 -3.26 13.35 8.63
CA LEU A 143 -2.30 14.07 9.49
C LEU A 143 -2.86 15.38 10.03
N ASP A 144 -3.86 15.93 9.40
CA ASP A 144 -4.60 17.10 9.87
C ASP A 144 -5.26 16.88 11.25
N GLY A 145 -5.55 15.63 11.61
CA GLY A 145 -6.00 15.26 12.96
C GLY A 145 -4.89 15.08 13.99
N ASP A 146 -3.63 15.01 13.56
CA ASP A 146 -2.46 14.86 14.43
C ASP A 146 -1.71 16.20 14.53
N THR A 147 -2.27 17.12 15.32
CA THR A 147 -1.82 18.50 15.41
C THR A 147 -0.38 18.69 15.93
N ARG A 148 0.17 17.69 16.59
CA ARG A 148 1.53 17.73 17.17
C ARG A 148 2.54 16.83 16.46
N GLY A 149 2.11 16.12 15.41
CA GLY A 149 2.96 15.16 14.73
C GLY A 149 3.41 13.98 15.61
N GLY A 150 2.65 13.66 16.67
CA GLY A 150 3.05 12.66 17.64
C GLY A 150 3.14 11.26 17.07
N ALA A 151 2.20 10.86 16.21
CA ALA A 151 2.21 9.54 15.57
C ALA A 151 3.44 9.39 14.66
N ALA A 152 3.75 10.40 13.85
CA ALA A 152 4.91 10.38 12.96
C ALA A 152 6.23 10.23 13.74
N LEU A 153 6.40 11.01 14.78
CA LEU A 153 7.60 10.97 15.63
C LEU A 153 7.74 9.62 16.32
N SER A 154 6.65 9.08 16.88
CA SER A 154 6.66 7.80 17.58
C SER A 154 6.95 6.63 16.64
N ILE A 155 6.36 6.62 15.45
CA ILE A 155 6.61 5.58 14.44
C ILE A 155 8.06 5.60 13.99
N LYS A 156 8.63 6.76 13.73
CA LYS A 156 10.04 6.90 13.37
C LYS A 156 10.96 6.43 14.49
N ALA A 157 10.64 6.76 15.74
CA ALA A 157 11.42 6.35 16.90
C ALA A 157 11.39 4.83 17.12
N VAL A 158 10.23 4.20 16.96
CA VAL A 158 10.05 2.76 17.20
C VAL A 158 10.58 1.91 16.03
N THR A 159 10.34 2.32 14.78
CA THR A 159 10.72 1.52 13.61
C THR A 159 12.08 1.89 13.03
N GLY A 160 12.56 3.10 13.28
CA GLY A 160 13.75 3.64 12.63
C GLY A 160 13.57 3.89 11.12
N LYS A 161 12.35 3.84 10.61
CA LYS A 161 12.04 3.98 9.18
C LYS A 161 11.51 5.37 8.84
N PRO A 162 11.80 5.89 7.64
CA PRO A 162 11.36 7.21 7.26
C PRO A 162 9.86 7.29 7.01
N ILE A 163 9.29 8.46 7.26
CA ILE A 163 7.96 8.81 6.80
C ILE A 163 8.09 9.31 5.36
N LEU A 164 7.66 8.50 4.39
CA LEU A 164 7.88 8.74 2.98
C LEU A 164 6.88 9.69 2.36
N TYR A 165 5.66 9.73 2.88
CA TYR A 165 4.56 10.49 2.31
C TYR A 165 3.53 10.84 3.37
N ILE A 166 3.04 12.06 3.32
CA ILE A 166 2.04 12.56 4.26
C ILE A 166 0.78 12.90 3.49
N GLY A 167 -0.30 12.16 3.72
CA GLY A 167 -1.63 12.47 3.19
C GLY A 167 -2.28 13.57 4.03
N MET A 168 -2.55 14.71 3.41
CA MET A 168 -3.20 15.85 4.04
C MET A 168 -4.66 15.93 3.56
N GLY A 169 -5.55 15.16 4.17
CA GLY A 169 -6.98 15.28 3.97
C GLY A 169 -7.51 15.04 2.55
N GLU A 170 -8.81 15.12 2.41
CA GLU A 170 -9.48 15.07 1.11
C GLU A 170 -9.45 16.45 0.45
N LYS A 171 -8.61 16.64 -0.51
CA LYS A 171 -8.73 17.72 -1.50
C LYS A 171 -8.66 17.17 -2.89
#